data_83d3f572634b8527a1d16343cfba3757
#
_entry.id   83d3f572634b8527a1d16343cfba3757
#
_cell.length_a   1.000
_cell.length_b   1.000
_cell.length_c   1.000
_cell.angle_alpha   90.00
_cell.angle_beta   90.00
_cell.angle_gamma   90.00
#
_symmetry.space_group_name_H-M   'P 1'
#
loop_
_entity.id
_entity.type
_entity.pdbx_description
1 polymer ?
#
loop_
_entity_poly.entity_id
_entity_poly.type
_entity_poly.pdbx_seq_one_letter_code
_entity_poly.pdbx_strand_id
1 'polypeptide(L)'
;MNPRQLAKLGVPKHCMSTATQAVQSIAKYNRTVEKPLRIDVKDVVAQCVAEPESFSADTHLAALSKDLIEDRDFVRPEPVDYQTWGNAGIDPNAHAQMEQACSMPNAFAGALMADAHLGYGLPIGGVLALKDAICPYAVGVDIACRMKMTVYDLHPSKFGDHENTFRDALENGTVFGVGQGAKRKAQHDVMDEDWTVTRITRENKDKAWKQLGTSGSGNHFVEWGYLYLDDDDDELGLKAGEYLSLLSHSGSRGTGASVCSTYSDMARAVLPPKFEDLGRLAWLEMDTQEGQDYWNGMNLMGRYAAANHDVIHRNVSKLAGLEPIAMVENHHNFAWLENHRGEDVYVHRKGATPAGKGVLGVIPGSMADPAYIVRGLGNEDSLSSASHGAGRQMSRKKAKDTYNFKAVRNDLAKKGIEILSAGADEVPGVYKNINEVMDAQQNLVEKVARFEPRMVKMCGDGSRAED
;
A
#
# COMPACT_ATOMS: atom_id res chain seq x y z
N MET A 1 7.66 -29.49 31.39
CA MET A 1 6.78 -28.32 31.68
C MET A 1 6.16 -27.88 30.36
N ASN A 2 4.94 -27.33 30.41
CA ASN A 2 4.29 -26.77 29.22
C ASN A 2 4.36 -25.23 29.26
N PRO A 3 4.08 -24.53 28.15
CA PRO A 3 4.19 -23.06 28.06
C PRO A 3 3.36 -22.33 29.15
N ARG A 4 2.17 -22.84 29.51
CA ARG A 4 1.34 -22.23 30.58
C ARG A 4 2.01 -22.32 31.97
N GLN A 5 2.76 -23.40 32.23
CA GLN A 5 3.51 -23.54 33.48
C GLN A 5 4.73 -22.61 33.50
N LEU A 6 5.42 -22.45 32.40
CA LEU A 6 6.54 -21.50 32.26
C LEU A 6 6.09 -20.03 32.44
N ALA A 7 4.94 -19.68 31.84
CA ALA A 7 4.36 -18.34 32.02
C ALA A 7 4.03 -18.04 33.49
N LYS A 8 3.53 -19.04 34.23
CA LYS A 8 3.27 -18.89 35.68
C LYS A 8 4.52 -18.71 36.54
N LEU A 9 5.68 -19.08 36.03
CA LEU A 9 6.98 -18.84 36.65
C LEU A 9 7.57 -17.47 36.28
N GLY A 10 6.85 -16.66 35.50
CA GLY A 10 7.32 -15.34 35.06
C GLY A 10 8.16 -15.36 33.81
N VAL A 11 8.27 -16.49 33.08
CA VAL A 11 8.99 -16.53 31.81
C VAL A 11 8.27 -15.67 30.78
N PRO A 12 8.93 -14.64 30.24
CA PRO A 12 8.35 -13.79 29.18
C PRO A 12 7.98 -14.62 27.94
N LYS A 13 6.99 -14.16 27.18
CA LYS A 13 6.43 -14.91 26.03
C LYS A 13 7.51 -15.23 24.99
N HIS A 14 8.42 -14.30 24.71
CA HIS A 14 9.50 -14.47 23.73
C HIS A 14 10.64 -15.37 24.23
N CYS A 15 10.80 -15.56 25.56
CA CYS A 15 11.77 -16.51 26.13
C CYS A 15 11.21 -17.95 26.24
N MET A 16 9.95 -18.20 25.79
CA MET A 16 9.30 -19.52 25.94
C MET A 16 10.02 -20.64 25.19
N SER A 17 10.60 -20.35 24.03
CA SER A 17 11.33 -21.34 23.24
C SER A 17 12.58 -21.80 23.97
N THR A 18 13.43 -20.87 24.40
CA THR A 18 14.67 -21.15 25.15
C THR A 18 14.40 -21.78 26.51
N ALA A 19 13.35 -21.32 27.21
CA ALA A 19 12.91 -21.96 28.45
C ALA A 19 12.45 -23.42 28.23
N THR A 20 11.73 -23.70 27.14
CA THR A 20 11.34 -25.06 26.79
C THR A 20 12.55 -25.93 26.45
N GLN A 21 13.50 -25.41 25.69
CA GLN A 21 14.77 -26.09 25.37
C GLN A 21 15.59 -26.37 26.62
N ALA A 22 15.70 -25.41 27.54
CA ALA A 22 16.39 -25.58 28.82
C ALA A 22 15.77 -26.73 29.64
N VAL A 23 14.45 -26.73 29.78
CA VAL A 23 13.71 -27.84 30.48
C VAL A 23 13.96 -29.18 29.81
N GLN A 24 13.97 -29.24 28.46
CA GLN A 24 14.24 -30.48 27.72
C GLN A 24 15.71 -30.92 27.88
N SER A 25 16.65 -29.99 27.88
CA SER A 25 18.07 -30.26 28.10
C SER A 25 18.32 -30.87 29.46
N ILE A 26 17.76 -30.31 30.56
CA ILE A 26 17.86 -30.86 31.91
C ILE A 26 17.21 -32.23 31.97
N ALA A 27 16.02 -32.41 31.38
CA ALA A 27 15.34 -33.71 31.36
C ALA A 27 16.11 -34.79 30.60
N LYS A 28 16.76 -34.46 29.51
CA LYS A 28 17.63 -35.35 28.74
C LYS A 28 18.87 -35.73 29.55
N TYR A 29 19.55 -34.75 30.14
CA TYR A 29 20.69 -34.99 31.01
C TYR A 29 20.33 -35.96 32.12
N ASN A 30 19.27 -35.71 32.88
CA ASN A 30 18.82 -36.58 33.99
C ASN A 30 18.50 -38.02 33.60
N ARG A 31 18.22 -38.31 32.32
CA ARG A 31 17.95 -39.68 31.79
C ARG A 31 19.24 -40.41 31.39
N THR A 32 20.32 -39.68 31.12
CA THR A 32 21.54 -40.24 30.53
C THR A 32 22.69 -40.39 31.53
N VAL A 33 22.62 -39.80 32.71
CA VAL A 33 23.68 -39.82 33.70
C VAL A 33 23.36 -40.78 34.87
N GLU A 34 24.38 -41.44 35.42
CA GLU A 34 24.26 -42.31 36.60
C GLU A 34 23.86 -41.57 37.88
N LYS A 35 24.17 -40.27 37.97
CA LYS A 35 23.80 -39.38 39.07
C LYS A 35 22.99 -38.20 38.56
N PRO A 36 21.66 -38.33 38.42
CA PRO A 36 20.81 -37.23 37.94
C PRO A 36 20.86 -36.04 38.92
N LEU A 37 20.72 -34.85 38.32
CA LEU A 37 20.55 -33.60 39.09
C LEU A 37 19.26 -33.74 39.94
N ARG A 38 19.40 -33.74 41.25
CA ARG A 38 18.25 -33.74 42.20
C ARG A 38 17.69 -32.32 42.34
N ILE A 39 17.27 -31.71 41.26
CA ILE A 39 16.83 -30.33 41.21
C ILE A 39 15.34 -30.33 40.78
N ASP A 40 14.51 -29.56 41.46
CA ASP A 40 13.18 -29.27 40.92
C ASP A 40 13.36 -28.30 39.76
N VAL A 41 13.06 -28.76 38.55
CA VAL A 41 13.20 -27.95 37.32
C VAL A 41 12.37 -26.69 37.39
N LYS A 42 11.25 -26.67 38.16
CA LYS A 42 10.46 -25.44 38.32
C LYS A 42 11.20 -24.41 39.15
N ASP A 43 11.81 -24.85 40.26
CA ASP A 43 12.54 -23.95 41.15
C ASP A 43 13.76 -23.35 40.44
N VAL A 44 14.48 -24.13 39.65
CA VAL A 44 15.64 -23.65 38.89
C VAL A 44 15.25 -22.68 37.80
N VAL A 45 14.17 -22.96 37.09
CA VAL A 45 13.67 -21.98 36.06
C VAL A 45 13.18 -20.70 36.74
N ALA A 46 12.48 -20.81 37.87
CA ALA A 46 12.03 -19.64 38.65
C ALA A 46 13.21 -18.80 39.16
N GLN A 47 14.28 -19.45 39.64
CA GLN A 47 15.52 -18.77 40.04
C GLN A 47 16.22 -18.10 38.85
N CYS A 48 16.30 -18.78 37.68
CA CYS A 48 16.85 -18.21 36.48
C CYS A 48 16.05 -16.97 36.00
N VAL A 49 14.72 -16.96 36.16
CA VAL A 49 13.90 -15.79 35.88
C VAL A 49 14.16 -14.64 36.85
N ALA A 50 14.38 -14.95 38.13
CA ALA A 50 14.61 -13.96 39.18
C ALA A 50 16.04 -13.36 39.11
N GLU A 51 17.04 -14.16 38.85
CA GLU A 51 18.46 -13.81 38.85
C GLU A 51 19.15 -14.41 37.61
N PRO A 52 18.85 -13.95 36.39
CA PRO A 52 19.36 -14.60 35.19
C PRO A 52 20.89 -14.60 35.08
N GLU A 53 21.59 -13.57 35.58
CA GLU A 53 23.06 -13.48 35.54
C GLU A 53 23.75 -14.67 36.21
N SER A 54 23.13 -15.18 37.26
CA SER A 54 23.66 -16.33 38.01
C SER A 54 23.74 -17.61 37.18
N PHE A 55 23.05 -17.65 36.04
CA PHE A 55 22.93 -18.80 35.13
C PHE A 55 23.66 -18.59 33.80
N SER A 56 24.39 -17.50 33.61
CA SER A 56 25.03 -17.16 32.32
C SER A 56 26.07 -18.19 31.86
N ALA A 57 26.69 -18.94 32.79
CA ALA A 57 27.62 -20.02 32.49
C ALA A 57 27.01 -21.43 32.74
N ASP A 58 25.71 -21.54 33.02
CA ASP A 58 25.06 -22.83 33.28
C ASP A 58 24.92 -23.63 31.98
N THR A 59 25.23 -24.93 32.04
CA THR A 59 25.21 -25.81 30.84
C THR A 59 23.85 -25.92 30.17
N HIS A 60 22.75 -25.74 30.90
CA HIS A 60 21.39 -25.95 30.43
C HIS A 60 20.57 -24.66 30.31
N LEU A 61 20.92 -23.64 31.10
CA LEU A 61 20.13 -22.42 31.27
C LEU A 61 20.81 -21.18 30.68
N ALA A 62 22.07 -21.25 30.23
CA ALA A 62 22.78 -20.09 29.70
C ALA A 62 22.03 -19.37 28.56
N ALA A 63 21.40 -20.11 27.66
CA ALA A 63 20.60 -19.51 26.58
C ALA A 63 19.35 -18.79 27.11
N LEU A 64 18.63 -19.41 28.07
CA LEU A 64 17.50 -18.75 28.73
C LEU A 64 17.94 -17.53 29.53
N SER A 65 19.03 -17.63 30.29
CA SER A 65 19.63 -16.51 31.01
C SER A 65 19.93 -15.34 30.10
N LYS A 66 20.59 -15.59 28.97
CA LYS A 66 20.89 -14.57 27.97
C LYS A 66 19.62 -13.87 27.46
N ASP A 67 18.61 -14.64 27.05
CA ASP A 67 17.35 -14.08 26.54
C ASP A 67 16.61 -13.25 27.61
N LEU A 68 16.62 -13.71 28.88
CA LEU A 68 16.01 -12.99 30.00
C LEU A 68 16.73 -11.66 30.31
N ILE A 69 18.07 -11.64 30.23
CA ILE A 69 18.88 -10.43 30.40
C ILE A 69 18.58 -9.45 29.25
N GLU A 70 18.61 -9.95 28.03
CA GLU A 70 18.30 -9.14 26.84
C GLU A 70 16.85 -8.58 26.87
N ASP A 71 15.89 -9.33 27.42
CA ASP A 71 14.53 -8.84 27.60
C ASP A 71 14.44 -7.75 28.66
N ARG A 72 15.02 -8.00 29.85
CA ARG A 72 15.01 -7.05 30.95
C ARG A 72 15.69 -5.72 30.61
N ASP A 73 16.81 -5.79 29.87
CA ASP A 73 17.63 -4.64 29.52
C ASP A 73 17.16 -3.97 28.22
N PHE A 74 16.17 -4.57 27.53
CA PHE A 74 15.64 -4.01 26.31
C PHE A 74 14.82 -2.76 26.60
N VAL A 75 15.28 -1.64 26.05
CA VAL A 75 14.52 -0.38 25.99
C VAL A 75 14.04 -0.21 24.56
N ARG A 76 12.71 -0.13 24.38
CA ARG A 76 12.15 0.18 23.05
C ARG A 76 12.63 1.56 22.62
N PRO A 77 13.12 1.74 21.38
CA PRO A 77 13.44 3.07 20.88
C PRO A 77 12.25 4.02 20.98
N GLU A 78 12.50 5.28 21.30
CA GLU A 78 11.46 6.31 21.24
C GLU A 78 10.95 6.42 19.79
N PRO A 79 9.63 6.63 19.58
CA PRO A 79 9.08 6.84 18.25
C PRO A 79 9.75 8.02 17.56
N VAL A 80 10.05 7.87 16.27
CA VAL A 80 10.52 8.99 15.46
C VAL A 80 9.38 9.98 15.23
N ASP A 81 9.72 11.26 15.13
CA ASP A 81 8.74 12.30 14.82
C ASP A 81 8.19 12.17 13.40
N TYR A 82 6.94 12.58 13.22
CA TYR A 82 6.32 12.70 11.90
C TYR A 82 5.57 14.01 11.75
N GLN A 83 5.57 14.55 10.53
CA GLN A 83 4.81 15.73 10.18
C GLN A 83 3.43 15.34 9.63
N THR A 84 2.43 16.22 9.78
CA THR A 84 1.05 15.98 9.36
C THR A 84 0.53 17.13 8.53
N TRP A 85 -0.13 16.83 7.43
CA TRP A 85 -0.86 17.78 6.59
C TRP A 85 -2.36 17.57 6.75
N GLY A 86 -3.13 18.67 6.86
CA GLY A 86 -4.60 18.59 7.00
C GLY A 86 -5.10 17.91 8.28
N ASN A 87 -4.42 18.11 9.39
CA ASN A 87 -4.64 17.42 10.67
C ASN A 87 -6.11 17.39 11.12
N ALA A 88 -6.87 18.49 10.97
CA ALA A 88 -8.27 18.57 11.39
C ALA A 88 -9.22 17.59 10.69
N GLY A 89 -8.83 17.06 9.51
CA GLY A 89 -9.62 16.11 8.72
C GLY A 89 -9.19 14.66 8.88
N ILE A 90 -8.25 14.33 9.77
CA ILE A 90 -7.70 12.98 9.93
C ILE A 90 -8.30 12.31 11.16
N ASP A 91 -8.71 11.02 11.01
CA ASP A 91 -9.23 10.21 12.12
C ASP A 91 -8.12 9.98 13.17
N PRO A 92 -8.40 10.18 14.48
CA PRO A 92 -7.43 9.91 15.55
C PRO A 92 -6.81 8.51 15.52
N ASN A 93 -7.55 7.50 15.06
CA ASN A 93 -6.99 6.15 14.92
C ASN A 93 -5.95 6.04 13.80
N ALA A 94 -6.01 6.89 12.77
CA ALA A 94 -4.95 6.95 11.75
C ALA A 94 -3.65 7.54 12.34
N HIS A 95 -3.76 8.54 13.23
CA HIS A 95 -2.63 9.04 14.00
C HIS A 95 -2.03 7.95 14.89
N ALA A 96 -2.85 7.22 15.65
CA ALA A 96 -2.37 6.11 16.48
C ALA A 96 -1.65 5.01 15.66
N GLN A 97 -2.13 4.72 14.43
CA GLN A 97 -1.42 3.81 13.52
C GLN A 97 -0.07 4.39 13.05
N MET A 98 0.00 5.70 12.80
CA MET A 98 1.26 6.33 12.40
C MET A 98 2.26 6.36 13.55
N GLU A 99 1.83 6.68 14.78
CA GLU A 99 2.65 6.61 15.99
C GLU A 99 3.22 5.20 16.21
N GLN A 100 2.38 4.16 16.03
CA GLN A 100 2.83 2.79 16.09
C GLN A 100 3.87 2.47 15.01
N ALA A 101 3.68 2.95 13.78
CA ALA A 101 4.65 2.77 12.70
C ALA A 101 5.97 3.49 13.00
N CYS A 102 5.92 4.70 13.53
CA CYS A 102 7.10 5.47 13.95
C CYS A 102 7.83 4.85 15.15
N SER A 103 7.21 3.92 15.89
CA SER A 103 7.84 3.18 16.99
C SER A 103 8.58 1.91 16.56
N MET A 104 8.66 1.61 15.26
CA MET A 104 9.48 0.52 14.74
C MET A 104 10.97 0.80 14.99
N PRO A 105 11.76 -0.22 15.34
CA PRO A 105 13.18 -0.01 15.68
C PRO A 105 14.03 0.51 14.51
N ASN A 106 13.60 0.23 13.29
CA ASN A 106 14.25 0.65 12.04
C ASN A 106 13.68 1.98 11.50
N ALA A 107 12.69 2.59 12.19
CA ALA A 107 12.08 3.83 11.72
C ALA A 107 13.11 4.97 11.71
N PHE A 108 13.16 5.72 10.60
CA PHE A 108 14.02 6.87 10.41
C PHE A 108 13.24 8.18 10.46
N ALA A 109 12.10 8.23 9.78
CA ALA A 109 11.21 9.39 9.74
C ALA A 109 9.82 8.97 9.26
N GLY A 110 8.82 9.80 9.52
CA GLY A 110 7.46 9.60 9.07
C GLY A 110 6.79 10.86 8.57
N ALA A 111 5.70 10.68 7.80
CA ALA A 111 4.81 11.76 7.37
C ALA A 111 3.39 11.23 7.20
N LEU A 112 2.39 12.08 7.46
CA LEU A 112 0.98 11.74 7.35
C LEU A 112 0.26 12.77 6.46
N MET A 113 -0.26 12.31 5.31
CA MET A 113 -0.83 13.16 4.28
C MET A 113 -2.28 13.58 4.61
N ALA A 114 -2.76 14.64 3.96
CA ALA A 114 -4.06 15.26 4.22
C ALA A 114 -5.27 14.35 3.95
N ASP A 115 -5.12 13.38 3.05
CA ASP A 115 -6.13 12.36 2.73
C ASP A 115 -6.13 11.17 3.71
N ALA A 116 -5.26 11.18 4.72
CA ALA A 116 -5.04 10.03 5.58
C ALA A 116 -6.31 9.50 6.27
N HIS A 117 -6.38 8.18 6.36
CA HIS A 117 -7.47 7.45 7.01
C HIS A 117 -6.99 6.05 7.45
N LEU A 118 -7.86 5.34 8.18
CA LEU A 118 -7.53 4.00 8.71
C LEU A 118 -7.11 3.03 7.60
N GLY A 119 -5.99 2.36 7.83
CA GLY A 119 -5.47 1.27 7.03
C GLY A 119 -5.18 0.04 7.89
N TYR A 120 -4.29 -0.81 7.40
CA TYR A 120 -3.79 -1.99 8.11
C TYR A 120 -2.25 -1.88 8.24
N GLY A 121 -1.72 -1.86 9.46
CA GLY A 121 -0.32 -1.53 9.73
C GLY A 121 -0.10 -0.03 9.55
N LEU A 122 0.61 0.41 8.51
CA LEU A 122 0.68 1.82 8.16
C LEU A 122 -0.72 2.35 7.77
N PRO A 123 -1.16 3.55 8.22
CA PRO A 123 -2.40 4.16 7.75
C PRO A 123 -2.32 4.43 6.24
N ILE A 124 -3.46 4.52 5.55
CA ILE A 124 -3.50 5.03 4.18
C ILE A 124 -3.25 6.54 4.25
N GLY A 125 -2.44 7.09 3.37
CA GLY A 125 -1.88 8.43 3.50
C GLY A 125 -0.60 8.49 4.34
N GLY A 126 -0.14 7.34 4.85
CA GLY A 126 1.09 7.23 5.64
C GLY A 126 2.34 7.06 4.79
N VAL A 127 3.40 7.73 5.20
CA VAL A 127 4.76 7.62 4.66
C VAL A 127 5.69 7.24 5.79
N LEU A 128 6.49 6.20 5.61
CA LEU A 128 7.42 5.68 6.62
C LEU A 128 8.75 5.33 5.98
N ALA A 129 9.81 6.00 6.41
CA ALA A 129 11.18 5.68 6.02
C ALA A 129 11.81 4.70 7.03
N LEU A 130 12.36 3.60 6.54
CA LEU A 130 13.06 2.59 7.34
C LEU A 130 14.53 2.49 6.90
N LYS A 131 15.44 2.28 7.87
CA LYS A 131 16.85 1.95 7.62
C LYS A 131 16.97 0.44 7.46
N ASP A 132 17.66 0.00 6.42
CA ASP A 132 18.03 -1.39 6.15
C ASP A 132 16.90 -2.42 6.28
N ALA A 133 15.66 -1.99 6.16
CA ALA A 133 14.48 -2.83 6.36
C ALA A 133 13.34 -2.47 5.42
N ILE A 134 12.52 -3.49 5.08
CA ILE A 134 11.31 -3.33 4.28
C ILE A 134 10.11 -3.96 4.97
N CYS A 135 9.00 -3.24 5.03
CA CYS A 135 7.75 -3.69 5.65
C CYS A 135 6.68 -3.94 4.57
N PRO A 136 6.32 -5.20 4.25
CA PRO A 136 5.40 -5.50 3.16
C PRO A 136 4.01 -4.87 3.33
N TYR A 137 3.48 -4.84 4.56
CA TYR A 137 2.18 -4.21 4.81
C TYR A 137 2.22 -2.67 4.84
N ALA A 138 3.39 -2.05 4.99
CA ALA A 138 3.56 -0.61 4.82
C ALA A 138 3.59 -0.20 3.34
N VAL A 139 3.85 -1.14 2.43
CA VAL A 139 3.60 -1.00 0.99
C VAL A 139 2.11 -1.12 0.69
N GLY A 140 1.44 -2.14 1.25
CA GLY A 140 0.03 -2.43 1.03
C GLY A 140 -0.22 -3.66 0.16
N VAL A 141 -1.46 -4.15 0.20
CA VAL A 141 -1.86 -5.40 -0.47
C VAL A 141 -1.85 -5.24 -1.99
N ASP A 142 -2.34 -4.11 -2.51
CA ASP A 142 -2.25 -3.79 -3.93
C ASP A 142 -0.93 -3.05 -4.23
N ILE A 143 0.14 -3.83 -4.35
CA ILE A 143 1.48 -3.31 -4.67
C ILE A 143 1.42 -2.50 -5.96
N ALA A 144 1.97 -1.28 -5.92
CA ALA A 144 2.02 -0.34 -7.05
C ALA A 144 0.64 -0.01 -7.64
N CYS A 145 -0.40 0.01 -6.79
CA CYS A 145 -1.64 0.67 -7.16
C CYS A 145 -1.33 2.07 -7.69
N ARG A 146 -1.91 2.45 -8.83
CA ARG A 146 -1.45 3.61 -9.59
C ARG A 146 -2.55 4.33 -10.33
N MET A 147 -2.25 5.57 -10.64
CA MET A 147 -3.01 6.42 -11.54
C MET A 147 -2.32 6.49 -12.89
N LYS A 148 -3.12 6.50 -13.97
CA LYS A 148 -2.65 6.85 -15.31
C LYS A 148 -3.66 7.75 -15.97
N MET A 149 -3.19 8.88 -16.50
CA MET A 149 -3.95 9.79 -17.34
C MET A 149 -3.35 9.83 -18.73
N THR A 150 -4.18 9.68 -19.74
CA THR A 150 -3.80 9.84 -21.17
C THR A 150 -4.61 10.98 -21.75
N VAL A 151 -3.93 11.89 -22.43
CA VAL A 151 -4.51 13.10 -23.05
C VAL A 151 -4.58 12.92 -24.56
N TYR A 152 -5.67 13.41 -25.15
CA TYR A 152 -5.95 13.29 -26.59
C TYR A 152 -6.19 14.66 -27.21
N ASP A 153 -5.77 14.85 -28.46
CA ASP A 153 -6.03 16.06 -29.24
C ASP A 153 -7.50 16.06 -29.73
N LEU A 154 -8.40 16.18 -28.76
CA LEU A 154 -9.84 16.30 -29.02
C LEU A 154 -10.45 17.28 -28.01
N HIS A 155 -11.00 18.37 -28.54
CA HIS A 155 -11.65 19.37 -27.70
C HIS A 155 -12.94 18.82 -27.05
N PRO A 156 -13.20 19.10 -25.75
CA PRO A 156 -14.35 18.62 -24.99
C PRO A 156 -15.72 18.82 -25.66
N SER A 157 -15.90 19.90 -26.45
CA SER A 157 -17.16 20.15 -27.20
C SER A 157 -17.53 19.05 -28.17
N LYS A 158 -16.57 18.20 -28.56
CA LYS A 158 -16.80 17.06 -29.48
C LYS A 158 -17.20 15.78 -28.74
N PHE A 159 -17.21 15.78 -27.41
CA PHE A 159 -17.54 14.59 -26.64
C PHE A 159 -18.94 14.04 -26.98
N GLY A 160 -19.95 14.92 -27.06
CA GLY A 160 -21.33 14.53 -27.38
C GLY A 160 -21.49 13.90 -28.78
N ASP A 161 -20.68 14.33 -29.75
CA ASP A 161 -20.68 13.76 -31.11
C ASP A 161 -20.22 12.29 -31.13
N HIS A 162 -19.45 11.87 -30.11
CA HIS A 162 -18.81 10.55 -29.98
C HIS A 162 -19.22 9.78 -28.73
N GLU A 163 -20.23 10.21 -27.97
CA GLU A 163 -20.59 9.68 -26.67
C GLU A 163 -20.78 8.16 -26.67
N ASN A 164 -21.50 7.61 -27.67
CA ASN A 164 -21.69 6.16 -27.80
C ASN A 164 -20.37 5.42 -28.05
N THR A 165 -19.47 5.98 -28.87
CA THR A 165 -18.15 5.39 -29.12
C THR A 165 -17.32 5.33 -27.82
N PHE A 166 -17.35 6.39 -27.02
CA PHE A 166 -16.62 6.44 -25.74
C PHE A 166 -17.23 5.50 -24.70
N ARG A 167 -18.56 5.37 -24.67
CA ARG A 167 -19.26 4.37 -23.84
C ARG A 167 -18.85 2.95 -24.21
N ASP A 168 -18.94 2.61 -25.50
CA ASP A 168 -18.56 1.31 -26.02
C ASP A 168 -17.08 1.00 -25.77
N ALA A 169 -16.21 2.00 -25.85
CA ALA A 169 -14.80 1.87 -25.55
C ALA A 169 -14.55 1.52 -24.07
N LEU A 170 -15.23 2.16 -23.12
CA LEU A 170 -15.15 1.79 -21.70
C LEU A 170 -15.78 0.42 -21.44
N GLU A 171 -16.95 0.12 -22.01
CA GLU A 171 -17.65 -1.13 -21.77
C GLU A 171 -16.89 -2.35 -22.29
N ASN A 172 -16.28 -2.23 -23.47
CA ASN A 172 -15.57 -3.33 -24.13
C ASN A 172 -14.05 -3.33 -23.92
N GLY A 173 -13.46 -2.18 -23.61
CA GLY A 173 -12.02 -2.01 -23.40
C GLY A 173 -11.56 -2.29 -21.98
N THR A 174 -12.49 -2.41 -21.00
CA THR A 174 -12.17 -2.62 -19.58
C THR A 174 -12.87 -3.86 -19.01
N VAL A 175 -12.23 -4.50 -18.03
CA VAL A 175 -12.77 -5.68 -17.32
C VAL A 175 -12.70 -5.44 -15.82
N PHE A 176 -13.84 -5.38 -15.15
CA PHE A 176 -13.96 -5.22 -13.71
C PHE A 176 -14.41 -6.52 -13.03
N GLY A 177 -14.16 -6.62 -11.71
CA GLY A 177 -14.54 -7.75 -10.85
C GLY A 177 -13.35 -8.52 -10.30
N VAL A 178 -13.53 -9.09 -9.09
CA VAL A 178 -12.52 -9.90 -8.40
C VAL A 178 -12.21 -11.16 -9.20
N GLY A 179 -10.92 -11.44 -9.40
CA GLY A 179 -10.48 -12.66 -10.08
C GLY A 179 -10.81 -12.73 -11.57
N GLN A 180 -11.46 -11.71 -12.12
CA GLN A 180 -11.76 -11.64 -13.56
C GLN A 180 -10.46 -11.61 -14.38
N GLY A 181 -10.53 -12.14 -15.59
CA GLY A 181 -9.43 -12.13 -16.54
C GLY A 181 -9.85 -11.56 -17.88
N ALA A 182 -8.89 -11.06 -18.65
CA ALA A 182 -9.12 -10.60 -20.02
C ALA A 182 -9.66 -11.75 -20.89
N LYS A 183 -10.61 -11.43 -21.78
CA LYS A 183 -11.15 -12.42 -22.75
C LYS A 183 -10.06 -13.04 -23.61
N ARG A 184 -9.01 -12.30 -23.92
CA ARG A 184 -7.81 -12.76 -24.62
C ARG A 184 -6.58 -12.26 -23.85
N LYS A 185 -5.55 -13.10 -23.72
CA LYS A 185 -4.27 -12.71 -23.11
C LYS A 185 -3.66 -11.55 -23.90
N ALA A 186 -3.40 -10.46 -23.21
CA ALA A 186 -2.71 -9.31 -23.78
C ALA A 186 -1.22 -9.63 -23.98
N GLN A 187 -0.63 -9.04 -25.01
CA GLN A 187 0.82 -9.07 -25.22
C GLN A 187 1.44 -7.79 -24.65
N HIS A 188 2.45 -7.97 -23.83
CA HIS A 188 3.25 -6.90 -23.25
C HIS A 188 4.59 -7.48 -22.76
N ASP A 189 5.68 -6.75 -22.94
CA ASP A 189 7.05 -7.16 -22.65
C ASP A 189 7.27 -7.59 -21.20
N VAL A 190 6.49 -7.03 -20.26
CA VAL A 190 6.53 -7.44 -18.84
C VAL A 190 6.32 -8.95 -18.65
N MET A 191 5.59 -9.61 -19.55
CA MET A 191 5.36 -11.05 -19.47
C MET A 191 6.58 -11.87 -19.92
N ASP A 192 7.51 -11.25 -20.64
CA ASP A 192 8.78 -11.84 -21.09
C ASP A 192 9.94 -11.58 -20.11
N GLU A 193 9.73 -10.73 -19.09
CA GLU A 193 10.68 -10.53 -18.00
C GLU A 193 10.90 -11.82 -17.19
N ASP A 194 11.90 -11.80 -16.30
CA ASP A 194 12.17 -12.89 -15.37
C ASP A 194 11.16 -12.95 -14.21
N TRP A 195 10.18 -13.83 -14.32
CA TRP A 195 9.22 -14.13 -13.26
C TRP A 195 9.72 -15.13 -12.23
N THR A 196 10.97 -15.65 -12.39
CA THR A 196 11.58 -16.57 -11.43
C THR A 196 12.34 -15.88 -10.31
N VAL A 197 12.35 -14.53 -10.31
CA VAL A 197 12.98 -13.69 -9.25
C VAL A 197 12.54 -14.07 -7.84
N THR A 198 11.32 -14.60 -7.71
CA THR A 198 10.85 -15.26 -6.49
C THR A 198 9.99 -16.48 -6.81
N ARG A 199 9.84 -17.39 -5.82
CA ARG A 199 8.94 -18.53 -5.97
C ARG A 199 7.50 -18.08 -6.24
N ILE A 200 7.00 -17.07 -5.49
CA ILE A 200 5.60 -16.63 -5.59
C ILE A 200 5.31 -15.95 -6.93
N THR A 201 6.23 -15.16 -7.47
CA THR A 201 6.06 -14.55 -8.79
C THR A 201 6.01 -15.58 -9.89
N ARG A 202 6.91 -16.58 -9.85
CA ARG A 202 6.92 -17.71 -10.79
C ARG A 202 5.59 -18.48 -10.78
N GLU A 203 5.08 -18.83 -9.59
CA GLU A 203 3.83 -19.58 -9.43
C GLU A 203 2.60 -18.80 -9.88
N ASN A 204 2.65 -17.47 -9.90
CA ASN A 204 1.53 -16.60 -10.30
C ASN A 204 1.64 -16.02 -11.71
N LYS A 205 2.67 -16.35 -12.51
CA LYS A 205 2.86 -15.78 -13.86
C LYS A 205 1.64 -15.97 -14.78
N ASP A 206 1.06 -17.15 -14.81
CA ASP A 206 -0.12 -17.44 -15.64
C ASP A 206 -1.37 -16.68 -15.18
N LYS A 207 -1.55 -16.52 -13.87
CA LYS A 207 -2.61 -15.69 -13.28
C LYS A 207 -2.43 -14.24 -13.66
N ALA A 208 -1.22 -13.70 -13.54
CA ALA A 208 -0.87 -12.35 -13.95
C ALA A 208 -1.18 -12.13 -15.44
N TRP A 209 -0.76 -13.05 -16.31
CA TRP A 209 -1.04 -12.93 -17.74
C TRP A 209 -2.54 -12.94 -18.06
N LYS A 210 -3.32 -13.75 -17.35
CA LYS A 210 -4.77 -13.77 -17.49
C LYS A 210 -5.42 -12.43 -17.04
N GLN A 211 -4.84 -11.78 -16.02
CA GLN A 211 -5.37 -10.54 -15.43
C GLN A 211 -4.82 -9.26 -16.06
N LEU A 212 -3.82 -9.34 -16.93
CA LEU A 212 -3.22 -8.19 -17.60
C LEU A 212 -4.26 -7.45 -18.48
N GLY A 213 -4.40 -6.15 -18.25
CA GLY A 213 -5.42 -5.31 -18.88
C GLY A 213 -6.79 -5.38 -18.21
N THR A 214 -6.86 -5.81 -16.94
CA THR A 214 -8.09 -5.77 -16.13
C THR A 214 -8.03 -4.71 -15.05
N SER A 215 -9.17 -4.09 -14.74
CA SER A 215 -9.23 -2.98 -13.79
C SER A 215 -9.44 -3.42 -12.34
N GLY A 216 -10.10 -4.57 -12.10
CA GLY A 216 -10.33 -5.10 -10.76
C GLY A 216 -11.58 -4.60 -10.06
N SER A 217 -11.50 -4.33 -8.77
CA SER A 217 -12.65 -3.99 -7.93
C SER A 217 -12.30 -2.90 -6.89
N GLY A 218 -13.23 -2.60 -6.00
CA GLY A 218 -13.04 -1.57 -4.98
C GLY A 218 -13.09 -0.17 -5.59
N ASN A 219 -12.13 0.67 -5.20
CA ASN A 219 -12.00 2.05 -5.67
C ASN A 219 -11.36 2.16 -7.08
N HIS A 220 -11.10 1.05 -7.76
CA HIS A 220 -10.57 1.06 -9.12
C HIS A 220 -11.61 1.55 -10.12
N PHE A 221 -11.15 2.37 -11.07
CA PHE A 221 -12.01 2.97 -12.08
C PHE A 221 -11.29 3.18 -13.41
N VAL A 222 -12.07 3.41 -14.47
CA VAL A 222 -11.64 3.96 -15.74
C VAL A 222 -12.69 4.96 -16.19
N GLU A 223 -12.27 6.18 -16.54
CA GLU A 223 -13.20 7.25 -16.86
C GLU A 223 -12.71 8.18 -17.94
N TRP A 224 -13.64 8.67 -18.74
CA TRP A 224 -13.44 9.81 -19.61
C TRP A 224 -13.77 11.10 -18.89
N GLY A 225 -13.01 12.14 -19.16
CA GLY A 225 -13.27 13.47 -18.65
C GLY A 225 -12.56 14.55 -19.43
N TYR A 226 -12.70 15.79 -18.98
CA TYR A 226 -12.13 16.97 -19.58
C TYR A 226 -10.95 17.45 -18.75
N LEU A 227 -9.84 17.68 -19.43
CA LEU A 227 -8.63 18.26 -18.82
C LEU A 227 -8.54 19.72 -19.21
N TYR A 228 -8.38 20.58 -18.22
CA TYR A 228 -8.19 22.01 -18.35
C TYR A 228 -6.77 22.37 -17.94
N LEU A 229 -6.06 23.02 -18.85
CA LEU A 229 -4.70 23.52 -18.66
C LEU A 229 -4.70 25.04 -18.87
N ASP A 230 -4.45 25.80 -17.80
CA ASP A 230 -4.52 27.27 -17.85
C ASP A 230 -3.30 27.89 -18.53
N ASP A 231 -2.12 27.31 -18.37
CA ASP A 231 -0.85 27.75 -18.94
C ASP A 231 -0.21 26.61 -19.76
N ASP A 232 0.70 26.97 -20.69
CA ASP A 232 1.54 26.01 -21.41
C ASP A 232 2.42 25.22 -20.44
N ASP A 233 2.55 23.92 -20.65
CA ASP A 233 3.43 23.08 -19.86
C ASP A 233 4.38 22.28 -20.74
N ASP A 234 5.67 22.62 -20.67
CA ASP A 234 6.71 22.01 -21.52
C ASP A 234 7.01 20.56 -21.15
N GLU A 235 6.84 20.17 -19.87
CA GLU A 235 7.09 18.79 -19.41
C GLU A 235 5.97 17.83 -19.87
N LEU A 236 4.72 18.30 -19.84
CA LEU A 236 3.60 17.59 -20.46
C LEU A 236 3.63 17.66 -21.99
N GLY A 237 4.32 18.65 -22.55
CA GLY A 237 4.30 18.94 -23.98
C GLY A 237 2.94 19.45 -24.47
N LEU A 238 2.16 20.09 -23.60
CA LEU A 238 0.81 20.58 -23.88
C LEU A 238 0.75 22.10 -23.83
N LYS A 239 -0.07 22.69 -24.69
CA LYS A 239 -0.44 24.11 -24.65
C LYS A 239 -1.62 24.33 -23.73
N ALA A 240 -1.78 25.56 -23.23
CA ALA A 240 -3.00 25.99 -22.54
C ALA A 240 -4.23 25.65 -23.40
N GLY A 241 -5.25 25.06 -22.78
CA GLY A 241 -6.44 24.62 -23.52
C GLY A 241 -7.26 23.56 -22.80
N GLU A 242 -8.20 23.01 -23.54
CA GLU A 242 -9.14 22.00 -23.08
C GLU A 242 -8.97 20.73 -23.90
N TYR A 243 -8.83 19.60 -23.22
CA TYR A 243 -8.54 18.31 -23.86
C TYR A 243 -9.48 17.22 -23.36
N LEU A 244 -9.78 16.25 -24.20
CA LEU A 244 -10.34 14.99 -23.74
C LEU A 244 -9.23 14.16 -23.09
N SER A 245 -9.55 13.53 -21.97
CA SER A 245 -8.59 12.65 -21.29
C SER A 245 -9.25 11.39 -20.75
N LEU A 246 -8.47 10.32 -20.71
CA LEU A 246 -8.81 9.04 -20.07
C LEU A 246 -8.00 8.92 -18.77
N LEU A 247 -8.69 8.71 -17.65
CA LEU A 247 -8.07 8.49 -16.35
C LEU A 247 -8.40 7.09 -15.85
N SER A 248 -7.40 6.39 -15.31
CA SER A 248 -7.63 5.08 -14.70
C SER A 248 -6.91 4.92 -13.37
N HIS A 249 -7.52 4.14 -12.50
CA HIS A 249 -6.98 3.66 -11.22
C HIS A 249 -7.05 2.14 -11.19
N SER A 250 -5.92 1.48 -11.05
CA SER A 250 -5.79 0.02 -10.94
C SER A 250 -4.41 -0.33 -10.36
N GLY A 251 -4.09 -1.61 -10.20
CA GLY A 251 -2.81 -2.03 -9.61
C GLY A 251 -2.31 -3.38 -10.13
N SER A 252 -1.53 -4.07 -9.30
CA SER A 252 -0.87 -5.34 -9.64
C SER A 252 -1.79 -6.57 -9.53
N ARG A 253 -3.08 -6.34 -9.36
CA ARG A 253 -4.11 -7.37 -9.34
C ARG A 253 -3.82 -8.43 -8.25
N GLY A 254 -4.46 -9.58 -8.36
CA GLY A 254 -4.31 -10.66 -7.39
C GLY A 254 -2.89 -11.24 -7.29
N THR A 255 -1.97 -10.91 -8.19
CA THR A 255 -0.57 -11.34 -8.11
C THR A 255 0.20 -10.51 -7.10
N GLY A 256 0.04 -9.17 -7.11
CA GLY A 256 0.64 -8.30 -6.08
C GLY A 256 0.13 -8.64 -4.69
N ALA A 257 -1.18 -8.91 -4.54
CA ALA A 257 -1.74 -9.37 -3.27
C ALA A 257 -1.10 -10.68 -2.77
N SER A 258 -0.79 -11.61 -3.68
CA SER A 258 -0.10 -12.86 -3.34
C SER A 258 1.34 -12.60 -2.86
N VAL A 259 2.06 -11.67 -3.50
CA VAL A 259 3.42 -11.25 -3.09
C VAL A 259 3.36 -10.61 -1.70
N CYS A 260 2.52 -9.58 -1.51
CA CYS A 260 2.38 -8.89 -0.23
C CYS A 260 2.04 -9.86 0.92
N SER A 261 1.04 -10.71 0.76
CA SER A 261 0.62 -11.62 1.83
C SER A 261 1.70 -12.65 2.18
N THR A 262 2.37 -13.23 1.17
CA THR A 262 3.45 -14.21 1.39
C THR A 262 4.59 -13.62 2.23
N TYR A 263 5.09 -12.45 1.84
CA TYR A 263 6.22 -11.83 2.55
C TYR A 263 5.82 -11.17 3.86
N SER A 264 4.56 -10.73 4.01
CA SER A 264 4.02 -10.30 5.30
C SER A 264 3.93 -11.44 6.31
N ASP A 265 3.57 -12.65 5.85
CA ASP A 265 3.54 -13.84 6.69
C ASP A 265 4.96 -14.27 7.09
N MET A 266 5.94 -14.20 6.17
CA MET A 266 7.35 -14.43 6.45
C MET A 266 7.89 -13.42 7.47
N ALA A 267 7.65 -12.13 7.27
CA ALA A 267 8.06 -11.08 8.20
C ALA A 267 7.51 -11.30 9.61
N ARG A 268 6.23 -11.67 9.72
CA ARG A 268 5.63 -12.00 11.03
C ARG A 268 6.21 -13.24 11.67
N ALA A 269 6.64 -14.22 10.87
CA ALA A 269 7.24 -15.45 11.40
C ALA A 269 8.64 -15.22 11.98
N VAL A 270 9.39 -14.24 11.49
CA VAL A 270 10.72 -13.88 11.96
C VAL A 270 10.73 -12.69 12.92
N LEU A 271 9.58 -12.02 13.11
CA LEU A 271 9.46 -10.86 14.00
C LEU A 271 9.89 -11.23 15.42
N PRO A 272 10.85 -10.52 16.02
CA PRO A 272 11.24 -10.78 17.39
C PRO A 272 10.05 -10.65 18.34
N PRO A 273 9.86 -11.58 19.30
CA PRO A 273 8.68 -11.61 20.17
C PRO A 273 8.41 -10.31 20.94
N LYS A 274 9.45 -9.53 21.24
CA LYS A 274 9.37 -8.22 21.89
C LYS A 274 8.70 -7.13 21.06
N PHE A 275 8.51 -7.38 19.74
CA PHE A 275 7.80 -6.53 18.80
C PHE A 275 6.50 -7.14 18.29
N GLU A 276 5.99 -8.22 18.89
CA GLU A 276 4.78 -8.90 18.45
C GLU A 276 3.56 -7.97 18.34
N ASP A 277 3.51 -6.93 19.18
CA ASP A 277 2.47 -5.89 19.17
C ASP A 277 2.45 -5.04 17.89
N LEU A 278 3.57 -4.95 17.17
CA LEU A 278 3.63 -4.29 15.86
C LEU A 278 2.84 -5.06 14.78
N GLY A 279 2.65 -6.36 14.94
CA GLY A 279 1.73 -7.16 14.14
C GLY A 279 1.95 -7.05 12.64
N ARG A 280 1.13 -6.25 11.95
CA ARG A 280 1.22 -6.04 10.49
C ARG A 280 2.35 -5.10 10.06
N LEU A 281 3.01 -4.45 10.99
CA LEU A 281 4.23 -3.68 10.74
C LEU A 281 5.50 -4.55 10.83
N ALA A 282 5.35 -5.89 10.90
CA ALA A 282 6.48 -6.80 10.77
C ALA A 282 7.27 -6.52 9.50
N TRP A 283 8.60 -6.53 9.61
CA TRP A 283 9.54 -6.17 8.56
C TRP A 283 10.49 -7.31 8.22
N LEU A 284 11.19 -7.16 7.11
CA LEU A 284 12.29 -8.01 6.67
C LEU A 284 13.55 -7.14 6.59
N GLU A 285 14.66 -7.63 7.13
CA GLU A 285 15.97 -6.96 7.00
C GLU A 285 16.48 -7.09 5.56
N MET A 286 17.03 -6.01 5.02
CA MET A 286 17.46 -5.96 3.62
C MET A 286 18.76 -6.73 3.34
N ASP A 287 19.50 -7.13 4.35
CA ASP A 287 20.66 -8.03 4.24
C ASP A 287 20.26 -9.52 4.22
N THR A 288 18.97 -9.84 4.36
CA THR A 288 18.43 -11.21 4.29
C THR A 288 17.95 -11.57 2.89
N GLN A 289 17.88 -12.87 2.59
CA GLN A 289 17.34 -13.35 1.32
C GLN A 289 15.86 -12.99 1.17
N GLU A 290 15.08 -13.08 2.25
CA GLU A 290 13.66 -12.77 2.26
C GLU A 290 13.39 -11.29 1.97
N GLY A 291 14.23 -10.38 2.50
CA GLY A 291 14.17 -8.95 2.22
C GLY A 291 14.46 -8.65 0.74
N GLN A 292 15.52 -9.25 0.20
CA GLN A 292 15.89 -9.12 -1.21
C GLN A 292 14.84 -9.72 -2.14
N ASP A 293 14.31 -10.88 -1.81
CA ASP A 293 13.25 -11.53 -2.58
C ASP A 293 11.99 -10.67 -2.62
N TYR A 294 11.56 -10.12 -1.46
CA TYR A 294 10.42 -9.21 -1.44
C TYR A 294 10.67 -7.96 -2.29
N TRP A 295 11.85 -7.34 -2.17
CA TRP A 295 12.24 -6.17 -2.97
C TRP A 295 12.15 -6.46 -4.48
N ASN A 296 12.71 -7.57 -4.92
CA ASN A 296 12.68 -7.98 -6.33
C ASN A 296 11.26 -8.30 -6.81
N GLY A 297 10.49 -9.01 -5.99
CA GLY A 297 9.09 -9.34 -6.28
C GLY A 297 8.21 -8.08 -6.36
N MET A 298 8.37 -7.14 -5.42
CA MET A 298 7.66 -5.85 -5.41
C MET A 298 7.98 -5.03 -6.66
N ASN A 299 9.27 -4.94 -7.04
CA ASN A 299 9.68 -4.22 -8.24
C ASN A 299 9.10 -4.83 -9.53
N LEU A 300 9.04 -6.16 -9.63
CA LEU A 300 8.37 -6.81 -10.75
C LEU A 300 6.87 -6.48 -10.78
N MET A 301 6.20 -6.45 -9.61
CA MET A 301 4.79 -6.04 -9.52
C MET A 301 4.59 -4.58 -9.90
N GLY A 302 5.55 -3.70 -9.62
CA GLY A 302 5.56 -2.31 -10.07
C GLY A 302 5.50 -2.20 -11.60
N ARG A 303 6.39 -2.91 -12.29
CA ARG A 303 6.41 -2.97 -13.77
C ARG A 303 5.16 -3.64 -14.34
N TYR A 304 4.68 -4.70 -13.70
CA TYR A 304 3.44 -5.37 -14.09
C TYR A 304 2.21 -4.45 -13.94
N ALA A 305 2.11 -3.67 -12.87
CA ALA A 305 1.02 -2.70 -12.69
C ALA A 305 1.06 -1.58 -13.75
N ALA A 306 2.25 -1.10 -14.14
CA ALA A 306 2.41 -0.18 -15.27
C ALA A 306 1.91 -0.79 -16.57
N ALA A 307 2.36 -1.99 -16.89
CA ALA A 307 1.92 -2.75 -18.07
C ALA A 307 0.40 -3.00 -18.07
N ASN A 308 -0.20 -3.23 -16.89
CA ASN A 308 -1.64 -3.40 -16.77
C ASN A 308 -2.40 -2.14 -17.24
N HIS A 309 -1.95 -0.96 -16.81
CA HIS A 309 -2.51 0.33 -17.26
C HIS A 309 -2.25 0.61 -18.74
N ASP A 310 -1.05 0.27 -19.24
CA ASP A 310 -0.74 0.40 -20.68
C ASP A 310 -1.71 -0.40 -21.54
N VAL A 311 -2.02 -1.62 -21.13
CA VAL A 311 -2.98 -2.46 -21.85
C VAL A 311 -4.40 -1.90 -21.74
N ILE A 312 -4.84 -1.42 -20.56
CA ILE A 312 -6.15 -0.79 -20.39
C ILE A 312 -6.29 0.41 -21.32
N HIS A 313 -5.34 1.37 -21.24
CA HIS A 313 -5.38 2.61 -22.02
C HIS A 313 -5.30 2.32 -23.52
N ARG A 314 -4.39 1.43 -23.97
CA ARG A 314 -4.27 1.00 -25.37
C ARG A 314 -5.58 0.41 -25.91
N ASN A 315 -6.24 -0.43 -25.12
CA ASN A 315 -7.50 -1.05 -25.54
C ASN A 315 -8.62 -0.01 -25.68
N VAL A 316 -8.77 0.89 -24.69
CA VAL A 316 -9.79 1.94 -24.69
C VAL A 316 -9.52 2.96 -25.80
N SER A 317 -8.27 3.45 -25.95
CA SER A 317 -7.90 4.38 -27.04
C SER A 317 -8.17 3.81 -28.41
N LYS A 318 -7.78 2.54 -28.64
CA LYS A 318 -8.01 1.86 -29.90
C LYS A 318 -9.50 1.74 -30.26
N LEU A 319 -10.35 1.41 -29.27
CA LEU A 319 -11.81 1.31 -29.48
C LEU A 319 -12.44 2.69 -29.68
N ALA A 320 -11.91 3.72 -29.06
CA ALA A 320 -12.32 5.12 -29.25
C ALA A 320 -11.79 5.73 -30.58
N GLY A 321 -10.81 5.10 -31.24
CA GLY A 321 -10.19 5.63 -32.44
C GLY A 321 -9.30 6.86 -32.17
N LEU A 322 -8.70 6.95 -30.97
CA LEU A 322 -7.91 8.09 -30.53
C LEU A 322 -6.44 7.72 -30.35
N GLU A 323 -5.55 8.66 -30.70
CA GLU A 323 -4.11 8.56 -30.48
C GLU A 323 -3.69 9.48 -29.33
N PRO A 324 -2.90 8.98 -28.35
CA PRO A 324 -2.39 9.77 -27.22
C PRO A 324 -1.44 10.88 -27.68
N ILE A 325 -1.55 12.08 -27.07
CA ILE A 325 -0.59 13.18 -27.26
C ILE A 325 0.25 13.45 -26.00
N ALA A 326 -0.24 13.10 -24.83
CA ALA A 326 0.51 13.21 -23.57
C ALA A 326 0.02 12.15 -22.57
N MET A 327 0.85 11.89 -21.55
CA MET A 327 0.54 10.91 -20.53
C MET A 327 1.23 11.26 -19.21
N VAL A 328 0.51 11.06 -18.09
CA VAL A 328 1.06 11.15 -16.73
C VAL A 328 0.67 9.90 -15.97
N GLU A 329 1.61 9.32 -15.22
CA GLU A 329 1.34 8.20 -14.32
C GLU A 329 2.14 8.30 -13.02
N ASN A 330 1.58 7.83 -11.94
CA ASN A 330 2.22 7.71 -10.63
C ASN A 330 1.64 6.55 -9.84
N HIS A 331 2.45 5.91 -9.01
CA HIS A 331 1.98 4.86 -8.11
C HIS A 331 2.13 5.29 -6.64
N HIS A 332 1.25 4.77 -5.76
CA HIS A 332 1.05 5.27 -4.41
C HIS A 332 1.02 4.18 -3.32
N ASN A 333 1.37 2.94 -3.67
CA ASN A 333 1.57 1.81 -2.75
C ASN A 333 2.88 1.10 -3.10
N PHE A 334 4.00 1.62 -2.61
CA PHE A 334 5.30 1.10 -2.97
C PHE A 334 6.36 1.45 -1.91
N ALA A 335 7.57 0.91 -2.07
CA ALA A 335 8.75 1.35 -1.34
C ALA A 335 9.86 1.75 -2.32
N TRP A 336 10.57 2.82 -1.99
CA TRP A 336 11.69 3.35 -2.79
C TRP A 336 12.93 3.49 -1.93
N LEU A 337 14.09 3.15 -2.48
CA LEU A 337 15.37 3.51 -1.88
C LEU A 337 15.67 4.97 -2.26
N GLU A 338 15.67 5.85 -1.28
CA GLU A 338 15.84 7.29 -1.45
C GLU A 338 16.86 7.82 -0.45
N ASN A 339 17.55 8.91 -0.81
CA ASN A 339 18.44 9.59 0.12
C ASN A 339 17.71 10.75 0.80
N HIS A 340 17.55 10.69 2.11
CA HIS A 340 16.97 11.75 2.93
C HIS A 340 17.92 12.11 4.07
N ARG A 341 18.19 13.40 4.21
CA ARG A 341 19.10 13.94 5.26
C ARG A 341 20.48 13.27 5.26
N GLY A 342 20.96 12.83 4.06
CA GLY A 342 22.27 12.16 3.89
C GLY A 342 22.28 10.67 4.19
N GLU A 343 21.15 10.06 4.49
CA GLU A 343 20.98 8.63 4.74
C GLU A 343 20.17 7.95 3.63
N ASP A 344 20.59 6.78 3.20
CA ASP A 344 19.83 5.94 2.29
C ASP A 344 18.79 5.15 3.08
N VAL A 345 17.51 5.35 2.75
CA VAL A 345 16.38 4.78 3.47
C VAL A 345 15.33 4.22 2.51
N TYR A 346 14.60 3.22 2.96
CA TYR A 346 13.47 2.65 2.23
C TYR A 346 12.20 3.41 2.59
N VAL A 347 11.78 4.33 1.72
CA VAL A 347 10.58 5.16 1.92
C VAL A 347 9.35 4.39 1.46
N HIS A 348 8.55 3.93 2.41
CA HIS A 348 7.27 3.28 2.17
C HIS A 348 6.19 4.33 2.03
N ARG A 349 5.43 4.29 0.93
CA ARG A 349 4.24 5.11 0.73
C ARG A 349 3.04 4.20 0.57
N LYS A 350 2.06 4.37 1.43
CA LYS A 350 0.80 3.63 1.40
C LYS A 350 -0.36 4.60 1.25
N GLY A 351 -0.95 4.66 0.05
CA GLY A 351 -1.89 5.72 -0.26
C GLY A 351 -1.25 7.10 -0.18
N ALA A 352 0.00 7.21 -0.59
CA ALA A 352 0.72 8.47 -0.76
C ALA A 352 1.57 8.38 -2.02
N THR A 353 1.73 9.50 -2.74
CA THR A 353 2.45 9.53 -4.01
C THR A 353 3.80 10.25 -3.88
N PRO A 354 4.84 9.83 -4.64
CA PRO A 354 6.06 10.61 -4.77
C PRO A 354 5.76 12.04 -5.23
N ALA A 355 6.37 13.02 -4.58
CA ALA A 355 6.26 14.44 -4.88
C ALA A 355 7.64 15.12 -4.82
N GLY A 356 8.68 14.43 -5.28
CA GLY A 356 10.00 15.01 -5.50
C GLY A 356 9.92 16.23 -6.42
N LYS A 357 10.90 17.13 -6.32
CA LYS A 357 10.91 18.38 -7.10
C LYS A 357 10.80 18.10 -8.60
N GLY A 358 9.77 18.65 -9.24
CA GLY A 358 9.46 18.48 -10.66
C GLY A 358 8.71 17.20 -11.01
N VAL A 359 8.55 16.24 -10.10
CA VAL A 359 7.87 14.96 -10.39
C VAL A 359 6.39 15.20 -10.64
N LEU A 360 5.91 14.77 -11.82
CA LEU A 360 4.49 14.82 -12.17
C LEU A 360 3.71 13.67 -11.55
N GLY A 361 2.45 13.92 -11.19
CA GLY A 361 1.54 12.92 -10.68
C GLY A 361 0.08 13.30 -10.90
N VAL A 362 -0.82 12.36 -10.62
CA VAL A 362 -2.28 12.57 -10.65
C VAL A 362 -2.86 12.28 -9.28
N ILE A 363 -3.63 13.24 -8.75
CA ILE A 363 -4.34 13.12 -7.47
C ILE A 363 -5.84 13.21 -7.75
N PRO A 364 -6.59 12.08 -7.70
CA PRO A 364 -8.03 12.04 -8.00
C PRO A 364 -8.89 12.47 -6.82
N GLY A 365 -10.03 13.08 -7.14
CA GLY A 365 -11.15 13.26 -6.22
C GLY A 365 -12.05 12.02 -6.16
N SER A 366 -13.34 12.20 -6.42
CA SER A 366 -14.33 11.14 -6.57
C SER A 366 -14.91 11.10 -7.99
N MET A 367 -15.83 10.17 -8.27
CA MET A 367 -16.55 10.11 -9.56
C MET A 367 -17.31 11.40 -9.91
N ALA A 368 -17.39 12.36 -9.02
CA ALA A 368 -18.06 13.66 -9.24
C ALA A 368 -17.15 14.86 -8.99
N ASP A 369 -15.98 14.64 -8.43
CA ASP A 369 -15.06 15.69 -8.03
C ASP A 369 -13.83 15.68 -8.94
N PRO A 370 -13.13 16.82 -9.11
CA PRO A 370 -11.99 16.90 -10.02
C PRO A 370 -10.84 16.00 -9.59
N ALA A 371 -10.02 15.60 -10.56
CA ALA A 371 -8.66 15.16 -10.34
C ALA A 371 -7.69 16.28 -10.77
N TYR A 372 -6.47 16.24 -10.23
CA TYR A 372 -5.43 17.22 -10.57
C TYR A 372 -4.20 16.53 -11.10
N ILE A 373 -3.65 17.03 -12.22
CA ILE A 373 -2.24 16.82 -12.52
C ILE A 373 -1.48 17.77 -11.63
N VAL A 374 -0.48 17.25 -10.93
CA VAL A 374 0.35 18.01 -9.99
C VAL A 374 1.81 17.86 -10.30
N ARG A 375 2.60 18.85 -9.85
CA ARG A 375 4.07 18.80 -9.85
C ARG A 375 4.59 18.87 -8.44
N GLY A 376 5.43 17.92 -8.04
CA GLY A 376 6.04 17.85 -6.73
C GLY A 376 7.00 19.01 -6.46
N LEU A 377 7.03 19.46 -5.22
CA LEU A 377 7.90 20.54 -4.74
C LEU A 377 9.14 20.04 -3.98
N GLY A 378 9.24 18.72 -3.72
CA GLY A 378 10.40 18.12 -3.05
C GLY A 378 10.53 18.51 -1.59
N ASN A 379 9.40 18.55 -0.85
CA ASN A 379 9.40 18.89 0.55
C ASN A 379 10.02 17.76 1.40
N GLU A 380 11.12 18.03 2.08
CA GLU A 380 11.89 17.05 2.87
C GLU A 380 11.11 16.57 4.11
N ASP A 381 10.27 17.42 4.71
CA ASP A 381 9.48 17.04 5.89
C ASP A 381 8.39 16.02 5.57
N SER A 382 7.94 15.97 4.31
CA SER A 382 7.02 14.95 3.81
C SER A 382 7.72 13.73 3.23
N LEU A 383 9.06 13.65 3.31
CA LEU A 383 9.86 12.66 2.57
C LEU A 383 9.52 12.71 1.07
N SER A 384 9.49 13.92 0.51
CA SER A 384 9.14 14.16 -0.89
C SER A 384 7.85 13.44 -1.32
N SER A 385 6.80 13.55 -0.51
CA SER A 385 5.54 12.82 -0.71
C SER A 385 4.33 13.76 -0.64
N ALA A 386 3.20 13.32 -1.23
CA ALA A 386 1.91 14.02 -1.21
C ALA A 386 0.76 13.01 -1.09
N SER A 387 -0.46 13.50 -0.84
CA SER A 387 -1.69 12.70 -0.86
C SER A 387 -1.86 12.00 -2.22
N HIS A 388 -2.42 10.78 -2.19
CA HIS A 388 -2.69 10.03 -3.43
C HIS A 388 -4.07 10.30 -4.02
N GLY A 389 -4.99 10.90 -3.26
CA GLY A 389 -6.36 11.16 -3.66
C GLY A 389 -7.12 11.96 -2.60
N ALA A 390 -8.46 11.90 -2.64
CA ALA A 390 -9.30 12.58 -1.66
C ALA A 390 -9.28 11.90 -0.27
N GLY A 391 -9.05 10.59 -0.22
CA GLY A 391 -9.15 9.81 1.02
C GLY A 391 -10.60 9.56 1.47
N ARG A 392 -10.84 8.45 2.13
CA ARG A 392 -12.18 8.08 2.63
C ARG A 392 -12.47 8.72 3.98
N GLN A 393 -13.73 9.13 4.18
CA GLN A 393 -14.23 9.61 5.48
C GLN A 393 -15.19 8.62 6.15
N MET A 394 -15.51 7.49 5.51
CA MET A 394 -16.33 6.43 6.09
C MET A 394 -16.00 5.05 5.53
N SER A 395 -16.33 4.01 6.29
CA SER A 395 -16.13 2.63 5.88
C SER A 395 -17.09 2.22 4.74
N ARG A 396 -16.68 1.23 3.93
CA ARG A 396 -17.51 0.66 2.84
C ARG A 396 -18.87 0.18 3.33
N LYS A 397 -18.92 -0.45 4.51
CA LYS A 397 -20.19 -0.91 5.13
C LYS A 397 -21.09 0.29 5.43
N LYS A 398 -20.59 1.31 6.13
CA LYS A 398 -21.37 2.51 6.45
C LYS A 398 -21.87 3.21 5.18
N ALA A 399 -21.08 3.26 4.12
CA ALA A 399 -21.47 3.84 2.85
C ALA A 399 -22.65 3.08 2.22
N LYS A 400 -22.59 1.73 2.16
CA LYS A 400 -23.69 0.88 1.65
C LYS A 400 -24.97 1.02 2.47
N ASP A 401 -24.85 1.22 3.77
CA ASP A 401 -25.99 1.42 4.68
C ASP A 401 -26.58 2.85 4.58
N THR A 402 -25.80 3.82 4.10
CA THR A 402 -26.17 5.26 4.10
C THR A 402 -26.72 5.72 2.74
N TYR A 403 -26.11 5.25 1.63
CA TYR A 403 -26.40 5.81 0.31
C TYR A 403 -27.27 4.90 -0.55
N ASN A 404 -28.27 5.50 -1.21
CA ASN A 404 -28.99 4.87 -2.31
C ASN A 404 -28.26 5.17 -3.62
N PHE A 405 -27.58 4.18 -4.17
CA PHE A 405 -26.77 4.35 -5.39
C PHE A 405 -27.60 4.86 -6.59
N LYS A 406 -28.87 4.39 -6.75
CA LYS A 406 -29.73 4.84 -7.85
C LYS A 406 -30.05 6.33 -7.76
N ALA A 407 -30.28 6.85 -6.55
CA ALA A 407 -30.52 8.29 -6.34
C ALA A 407 -29.26 9.09 -6.68
N VAL A 408 -28.09 8.68 -6.17
CA VAL A 408 -26.81 9.32 -6.47
C VAL A 408 -26.52 9.32 -7.97
N ARG A 409 -26.69 8.19 -8.66
CA ARG A 409 -26.49 8.09 -10.11
C ARG A 409 -27.38 9.06 -10.87
N ASN A 410 -28.67 9.19 -10.49
CA ASN A 410 -29.59 10.14 -11.12
C ASN A 410 -29.18 11.60 -10.91
N ASP A 411 -28.65 11.94 -9.73
CA ASP A 411 -28.17 13.29 -9.43
C ASP A 411 -26.89 13.64 -10.18
N LEU A 412 -25.98 12.66 -10.35
CA LEU A 412 -24.77 12.82 -11.17
C LEU A 412 -25.13 13.00 -12.65
N ALA A 413 -26.13 12.27 -13.17
CA ALA A 413 -26.60 12.43 -14.54
C ALA A 413 -27.12 13.87 -14.80
N LYS A 414 -27.81 14.49 -13.82
CA LYS A 414 -28.23 15.90 -13.93
C LYS A 414 -27.05 16.89 -14.00
N LYS A 415 -25.90 16.49 -13.46
CA LYS A 415 -24.63 17.26 -13.53
C LYS A 415 -23.82 16.95 -14.79
N GLY A 416 -24.34 16.14 -15.71
CA GLY A 416 -23.65 15.75 -16.93
C GLY A 416 -22.55 14.68 -16.72
N ILE A 417 -22.65 13.90 -15.64
CA ILE A 417 -21.73 12.80 -15.36
C ILE A 417 -22.48 11.48 -15.52
N GLU A 418 -22.09 10.67 -16.48
CA GLU A 418 -22.66 9.35 -16.70
C GLU A 418 -21.90 8.29 -15.91
N ILE A 419 -22.61 7.51 -15.09
CA ILE A 419 -22.04 6.37 -14.38
C ILE A 419 -22.49 5.09 -15.08
N LEU A 420 -21.58 4.40 -15.78
CA LEU A 420 -21.87 3.14 -16.45
C LEU A 420 -22.09 2.02 -15.41
N SER A 421 -21.17 1.90 -14.47
CA SER A 421 -21.29 1.02 -13.30
C SER A 421 -20.46 1.52 -12.12
N ALA A 422 -20.95 1.29 -10.90
CA ALA A 422 -20.22 1.51 -9.64
C ALA A 422 -20.99 0.87 -8.48
N GLY A 423 -20.36 0.80 -7.30
CA GLY A 423 -20.97 0.40 -6.04
C GLY A 423 -21.42 1.59 -5.19
N ALA A 424 -22.36 1.37 -4.28
CA ALA A 424 -22.78 2.39 -3.31
C ALA A 424 -21.66 2.80 -2.33
N ASP A 425 -20.66 1.99 -2.18
CA ASP A 425 -19.46 2.24 -1.35
C ASP A 425 -18.43 3.14 -2.03
N GLU A 426 -18.65 3.58 -3.27
CA GLU A 426 -17.75 4.46 -4.03
C GLU A 426 -18.43 5.79 -4.42
N VAL A 427 -19.60 6.11 -3.88
CA VAL A 427 -20.28 7.37 -4.17
C VAL A 427 -19.50 8.58 -3.63
N PRO A 428 -19.65 9.80 -4.20
CA PRO A 428 -18.86 10.97 -3.81
C PRO A 428 -18.85 11.27 -2.31
N GLY A 429 -19.99 11.12 -1.64
CA GLY A 429 -20.13 11.41 -0.20
C GLY A 429 -19.32 10.50 0.74
N VAL A 430 -18.62 9.49 0.24
CA VAL A 430 -17.72 8.64 1.06
C VAL A 430 -16.30 9.18 1.14
N TYR A 431 -15.97 10.18 0.32
CA TYR A 431 -14.65 10.78 0.22
C TYR A 431 -14.61 12.17 0.88
N LYS A 432 -13.42 12.59 1.30
CA LYS A 432 -13.16 13.96 1.72
C LYS A 432 -13.27 14.91 0.51
N ASN A 433 -13.44 16.20 0.78
CA ASN A 433 -13.41 17.20 -0.28
C ASN A 433 -11.98 17.33 -0.81
N ILE A 434 -11.79 17.00 -2.11
CA ILE A 434 -10.46 17.04 -2.73
C ILE A 434 -9.84 18.44 -2.71
N ASN A 435 -10.64 19.51 -2.78
CA ASN A 435 -10.11 20.87 -2.73
C ASN A 435 -9.49 21.17 -1.35
N GLU A 436 -10.14 20.74 -0.26
CA GLU A 436 -9.59 20.86 1.10
C GLU A 436 -8.29 20.05 1.28
N VAL A 437 -8.23 18.85 0.70
CA VAL A 437 -7.02 18.03 0.68
C VAL A 437 -5.89 18.73 -0.09
N MET A 438 -6.20 19.28 -1.26
CA MET A 438 -5.22 20.02 -2.08
C MET A 438 -4.76 21.32 -1.40
N ASP A 439 -5.67 22.04 -0.73
CA ASP A 439 -5.34 23.28 -0.02
C ASP A 439 -4.45 23.01 1.21
N ALA A 440 -4.61 21.87 1.85
CA ALA A 440 -3.78 21.47 2.99
C ALA A 440 -2.34 21.08 2.59
N GLN A 441 -2.05 20.85 1.31
CA GLN A 441 -0.74 20.38 0.82
C GLN A 441 -0.11 21.28 -0.26
N GLN A 442 -0.41 22.58 -0.25
CA GLN A 442 0.14 23.56 -1.20
C GLN A 442 1.68 23.66 -1.16
N ASN A 443 2.31 23.27 -0.05
CA ASN A 443 3.77 23.21 0.08
C ASN A 443 4.37 21.86 -0.33
N LEU A 444 3.56 20.90 -0.77
CA LEU A 444 4.00 19.58 -1.26
C LEU A 444 3.92 19.47 -2.78
N VAL A 445 2.87 20.05 -3.36
CA VAL A 445 2.61 19.99 -4.81
C VAL A 445 1.98 21.31 -5.31
N GLU A 446 2.27 21.67 -6.56
CA GLU A 446 1.52 22.66 -7.32
C GLU A 446 0.51 22.00 -8.27
N LYS A 447 -0.63 22.64 -8.51
CA LYS A 447 -1.64 22.21 -9.48
C LYS A 447 -1.21 22.63 -10.88
N VAL A 448 -1.03 21.68 -11.80
CA VAL A 448 -0.66 21.92 -13.19
C VAL A 448 -1.91 21.95 -14.09
N ALA A 449 -2.80 20.96 -13.91
CA ALA A 449 -4.03 20.88 -14.69
C ALA A 449 -5.15 20.29 -13.85
N ARG A 450 -6.40 20.58 -14.26
CA ARG A 450 -7.62 20.08 -13.60
C ARG A 450 -8.42 19.20 -14.55
N PHE A 451 -8.71 17.98 -14.12
CA PHE A 451 -9.54 17.03 -14.83
C PHE A 451 -10.94 16.96 -14.20
N GLU A 452 -11.98 16.97 -15.02
CA GLU A 452 -13.38 16.81 -14.61
C GLU A 452 -13.99 15.53 -15.21
N PRO A 453 -14.49 14.58 -14.38
CA PRO A 453 -15.08 13.34 -14.87
C PRO A 453 -16.37 13.60 -15.66
N ARG A 454 -16.61 12.79 -16.71
CA ARG A 454 -17.81 12.85 -17.54
C ARG A 454 -18.48 11.49 -17.73
N MET A 455 -17.71 10.43 -17.90
CA MET A 455 -18.23 9.08 -18.07
C MET A 455 -17.36 8.10 -17.29
N VAL A 456 -17.93 7.48 -16.26
CA VAL A 456 -17.20 6.71 -15.25
C VAL A 456 -17.63 5.25 -15.25
N LYS A 457 -16.66 4.35 -15.21
CA LYS A 457 -16.90 2.91 -15.01
C LYS A 457 -16.05 2.39 -13.87
N MET A 458 -16.71 1.76 -12.91
CA MET A 458 -16.14 1.09 -11.75
C MET A 458 -16.69 -0.32 -11.63
N CYS A 459 -16.20 -1.10 -10.66
CA CYS A 459 -16.77 -2.38 -10.31
C CYS A 459 -18.17 -2.19 -9.69
N GLY A 460 -19.21 -2.75 -10.32
CA GLY A 460 -20.61 -2.65 -9.86
C GLY A 460 -21.25 -4.00 -9.54
N ASP A 461 -20.47 -5.09 -9.50
CA ASP A 461 -20.98 -6.46 -9.32
C ASP A 461 -21.17 -6.86 -7.84
N GLY A 462 -20.90 -5.96 -6.90
CA GLY A 462 -20.98 -6.20 -5.47
C GLY A 462 -19.88 -7.08 -4.89
N SER A 463 -18.86 -7.40 -5.69
CA SER A 463 -17.69 -8.16 -5.22
C SER A 463 -16.93 -7.42 -4.11
N ARG A 464 -16.14 -8.19 -3.32
CA ARG A 464 -15.29 -7.60 -2.29
C ARG A 464 -14.23 -6.70 -2.93
N ALA A 465 -13.95 -5.56 -2.30
CA ALA A 465 -12.82 -4.73 -2.71
C ALA A 465 -11.48 -5.49 -2.58
N GLU A 466 -10.57 -5.24 -3.51
CA GLU A 466 -9.23 -5.84 -3.54
C GLU A 466 -8.18 -5.00 -2.79
N ASP A 467 -8.57 -3.82 -2.27
CA ASP A 467 -7.81 -2.85 -1.49
C ASP A 467 -7.92 -3.02 0.04
#